data_22f7b7b27306a32dd6b894e51ae34992
#
_entry.id   22f7b7b27306a32dd6b894e51ae34992
#
_cell.length_a   1.000
_cell.length_b   1.000
_cell.length_c   1.000
_cell.angle_alpha   90.00
_cell.angle_beta   90.00
_cell.angle_gamma   90.00
#
_symmetry.space_group_name_H-M   'P 1'
#
loop_
_entity.id
_entity.type
_entity.pdbx_description
1 polymer ?
#
loop_
_entity_poly.entity_id
_entity_poly.type
_entity_poly.pdbx_seq_one_letter_code
_entity_poly.pdbx_strand_id
1 'polypeptide(L)'
;ICFNYQNTKLPHSQLTTARFNIRAYFILFNDCDEILLSDELIAGKKYTKFPGEGVELGEGIEDAIRREAIEEIGQEVEIVKHIYTTGFFVQSAFRPNDQIISVYYQVHLLEKPRFRTTHIKFDFDTNTPQTESFRWAKLSDIQPNELSFPADKYLLQQLQSHQG
;
A
#
# COMPACT_ATOMS: atom_id res chain seq x y z
N ILE A 1 -17.08 2.22 14.81
CA ILE A 1 -16.78 0.82 15.19
C ILE A 1 -15.32 0.81 15.59
N CYS A 2 -15.08 0.76 16.92
CA CYS A 2 -13.72 0.60 17.44
C CYS A 2 -13.22 -0.80 17.06
N PHE A 3 -12.20 -0.88 16.21
CA PHE A 3 -11.44 -2.12 16.07
C PHE A 3 -10.64 -2.32 17.36
N ASN A 4 -11.05 -3.29 18.16
CA ASN A 4 -10.22 -3.82 19.23
C ASN A 4 -9.04 -4.56 18.60
N TYR A 5 -7.95 -3.84 18.35
CA TYR A 5 -6.67 -4.48 18.07
C TYR A 5 -6.22 -5.17 19.35
N GLN A 6 -6.55 -6.43 19.48
CA GLN A 6 -5.96 -7.23 20.56
C GLN A 6 -4.46 -7.30 20.30
N ASN A 7 -3.71 -6.76 21.24
CA ASN A 7 -2.25 -6.74 21.25
C ASN A 7 -1.76 -8.18 21.54
N THR A 8 -1.88 -9.05 20.53
CA THR A 8 -1.46 -10.45 20.65
C THR A 8 0.03 -10.53 20.31
N LYS A 9 0.87 -10.26 21.33
CA LYS A 9 2.28 -10.60 21.23
C LYS A 9 2.39 -12.13 21.09
N LEU A 10 2.86 -12.59 19.94
CA LEU A 10 3.15 -14.02 19.76
C LEU A 10 4.27 -14.43 20.72
N PRO A 11 4.14 -15.54 21.46
CA PRO A 11 5.20 -16.02 22.34
C PRO A 11 6.46 -16.36 21.54
N HIS A 12 7.62 -15.92 22.02
CA HIS A 12 8.92 -16.13 21.37
C HIS A 12 9.20 -17.61 21.04
N SER A 13 8.63 -18.55 21.76
CA SER A 13 8.75 -19.99 21.55
C SER A 13 8.10 -20.51 20.26
N GLN A 14 7.26 -19.68 19.61
CA GLN A 14 6.60 -20.03 18.34
C GLN A 14 7.25 -19.38 17.10
N LEU A 15 8.27 -18.54 17.32
CA LEU A 15 8.96 -17.81 16.26
C LEU A 15 10.28 -18.50 15.91
N THR A 16 10.28 -19.43 14.96
CA THR A 16 11.51 -20.13 14.55
C THR A 16 12.47 -19.28 13.71
N THR A 17 11.97 -18.24 13.00
CA THR A 17 12.79 -17.28 12.24
C THR A 17 11.98 -15.99 12.04
N ALA A 18 11.82 -15.21 13.10
CA ALA A 18 11.09 -13.95 13.02
C ALA A 18 12.01 -12.83 12.54
N ARG A 19 11.54 -12.07 11.56
CA ARG A 19 12.22 -10.84 11.10
C ARG A 19 11.20 -9.75 10.91
N PHE A 20 11.65 -8.50 10.99
CA PHE A 20 10.89 -7.36 10.52
C PHE A 20 10.99 -7.27 8.99
N ASN A 21 9.85 -7.09 8.35
CA ASN A 21 9.75 -6.79 6.93
C ASN A 21 9.19 -5.37 6.83
N ILE A 22 10.06 -4.43 6.50
CA ILE A 22 9.70 -3.02 6.36
C ILE A 22 9.21 -2.79 4.95
N ARG A 23 8.06 -2.15 4.81
CA ARG A 23 7.42 -1.88 3.52
C ARG A 23 7.12 -0.39 3.41
N ALA A 24 7.39 0.18 2.25
CA ALA A 24 7.17 1.58 1.94
C ALA A 24 6.08 1.72 0.87
N TYR A 25 5.08 2.52 1.17
CA TYR A 25 3.92 2.76 0.30
C TYR A 25 3.75 4.24 0.03
N PHE A 26 3.31 4.59 -1.17
CA PHE A 26 3.03 5.97 -1.49
C PHE A 26 1.54 6.23 -1.69
N ILE A 27 1.12 7.38 -1.20
CA ILE A 27 -0.24 7.92 -1.32
C ILE A 27 -0.20 9.02 -2.37
N LEU A 28 -0.83 8.75 -3.49
CA LEU A 28 -0.89 9.66 -4.63
C LEU A 28 -2.34 10.07 -4.89
N PHE A 29 -2.59 11.37 -4.92
CA PHE A 29 -3.87 11.94 -5.31
C PHE A 29 -3.76 12.56 -6.71
N ASN A 30 -4.84 12.49 -7.48
CA ASN A 30 -4.99 13.23 -8.72
C ASN A 30 -5.68 14.58 -8.50
N ASP A 31 -5.84 15.36 -9.58
CA ASP A 31 -6.49 16.68 -9.54
C ASP A 31 -8.00 16.62 -9.23
N CYS A 32 -8.59 15.43 -9.19
CA CYS A 32 -9.99 15.19 -8.83
C CYS A 32 -10.16 14.68 -7.39
N ASP A 33 -9.13 14.78 -6.55
CA ASP A 33 -9.10 14.25 -5.18
C ASP A 33 -9.35 12.72 -5.10
N GLU A 34 -9.02 11.99 -6.15
CA GLU A 34 -9.03 10.55 -6.13
C GLU A 34 -7.66 10.00 -5.74
N ILE A 35 -7.66 8.93 -4.97
CA ILE A 35 -6.45 8.24 -4.51
C ILE A 35 -6.11 7.06 -5.43
N LEU A 36 -4.83 6.85 -5.68
CA LEU A 36 -4.34 5.72 -6.47
C LEU A 36 -4.32 4.45 -5.63
N LEU A 37 -4.91 3.38 -6.16
CA LEU A 37 -4.85 2.03 -5.61
C LEU A 37 -4.21 1.09 -6.62
N SER A 38 -3.50 0.08 -6.12
CA SER A 38 -3.00 -1.06 -6.89
C SER A 38 -3.91 -2.27 -6.66
N ASP A 39 -4.46 -2.80 -7.74
CA ASP A 39 -5.18 -4.07 -7.77
C ASP A 39 -4.26 -5.14 -8.35
N GLU A 40 -4.02 -6.23 -7.62
CA GLU A 40 -3.05 -7.26 -7.99
C GLU A 40 -3.67 -8.66 -8.00
N LEU A 41 -3.14 -9.52 -8.87
CA LEU A 41 -3.42 -10.95 -8.88
C LEU A 41 -2.16 -11.71 -8.48
N ILE A 42 -2.13 -12.25 -7.26
CA ILE A 42 -0.99 -12.98 -6.71
C ILE A 42 -1.42 -14.41 -6.39
N ALA A 43 -0.78 -15.39 -7.00
CA ALA A 43 -1.09 -16.82 -6.83
C ALA A 43 -2.60 -17.13 -6.96
N GLY A 44 -3.27 -16.51 -7.93
CA GLY A 44 -4.70 -16.69 -8.21
C GLY A 44 -5.65 -15.97 -7.26
N LYS A 45 -5.14 -15.16 -6.32
CA LYS A 45 -5.95 -14.34 -5.41
C LYS A 45 -5.82 -12.87 -5.73
N LYS A 46 -6.93 -12.16 -5.63
CA LYS A 46 -7.01 -10.71 -5.86
C LYS A 46 -6.71 -9.94 -4.58
N TYR A 47 -5.86 -8.94 -4.70
CA TYR A 47 -5.48 -8.02 -3.62
C TYR A 47 -5.64 -6.58 -4.07
N THR A 48 -6.06 -5.71 -3.16
CA THR A 48 -6.05 -4.26 -3.34
C THR A 48 -5.24 -3.64 -2.22
N LYS A 49 -4.29 -2.78 -2.58
CA LYS A 49 -3.39 -2.09 -1.64
C LYS A 49 -3.06 -0.68 -2.12
N PHE A 50 -2.38 0.11 -1.29
CA PHE A 50 -1.67 1.27 -1.79
C PHE A 50 -0.41 0.83 -2.56
N PRO A 51 0.01 1.58 -3.60
CA PRO A 51 1.22 1.25 -4.36
C PRO A 51 2.48 1.31 -3.48
N GLY A 52 3.43 0.44 -3.76
CA GLY A 52 4.69 0.30 -3.02
C GLY A 52 4.95 -1.12 -2.57
N GLU A 53 6.19 -1.39 -2.14
CA GLU A 53 6.65 -2.72 -1.77
C GLU A 53 7.67 -2.70 -0.61
N GLY A 54 8.49 -3.74 -0.53
CA GLY A 54 9.51 -3.90 0.50
C GLY A 54 10.66 -2.91 0.38
N VAL A 55 11.14 -2.44 1.53
CA VAL A 55 12.38 -1.66 1.61
C VAL A 55 13.57 -2.60 1.51
N GLU A 56 14.53 -2.28 0.65
CA GLU A 56 15.76 -3.06 0.47
C GLU A 56 16.83 -2.66 1.48
N LEU A 57 17.76 -3.60 1.75
CA LEU A 57 18.91 -3.29 2.60
C LEU A 57 19.82 -2.26 1.90
N GLY A 58 20.15 -1.21 2.62
CA GLY A 58 21.03 -0.16 2.12
C GLY A 58 20.32 1.06 1.52
N GLU A 59 18.98 1.05 1.45
CA GLU A 59 18.21 2.22 1.05
C GLU A 59 17.44 2.84 2.23
N GLY A 60 17.18 4.15 2.14
CA GLY A 60 16.25 4.84 3.03
C GLY A 60 14.79 4.62 2.64
N ILE A 61 13.87 4.92 3.54
CA ILE A 61 12.42 4.77 3.27
C ILE A 61 11.97 5.63 2.08
N GLU A 62 12.43 6.88 2.01
CA GLU A 62 12.08 7.77 0.90
C GLU A 62 12.71 7.33 -0.43
N ASP A 63 13.90 6.73 -0.39
CA ASP A 63 14.53 6.17 -1.58
C ASP A 63 13.78 4.95 -2.08
N ALA A 64 13.30 4.09 -1.16
CA ALA A 64 12.42 2.98 -1.48
C ALA A 64 11.15 3.46 -2.19
N ILE A 65 10.50 4.51 -1.69
CA ILE A 65 9.29 5.08 -2.31
C ILE A 65 9.57 5.59 -3.72
N ARG A 66 10.70 6.30 -3.93
CA ARG A 66 11.08 6.78 -5.28
C ARG A 66 11.36 5.61 -6.23
N ARG A 67 12.07 4.59 -5.76
CA ARG A 67 12.34 3.38 -6.54
C ARG A 67 11.05 2.66 -6.90
N GLU A 68 10.17 2.42 -5.93
CA GLU A 68 8.88 1.76 -6.14
C GLU A 68 7.99 2.52 -7.13
N ALA A 69 7.96 3.85 -7.07
CA ALA A 69 7.21 4.66 -8.03
C ALA A 69 7.74 4.45 -9.47
N ILE A 70 9.06 4.39 -9.65
CA ILE A 70 9.64 4.07 -10.96
C ILE A 70 9.29 2.64 -11.40
N GLU A 71 9.39 1.67 -10.51
CA GLU A 71 9.16 0.25 -10.82
C GLU A 71 7.68 -0.01 -11.14
N GLU A 72 6.75 0.53 -10.33
CA GLU A 72 5.32 0.26 -10.48
C GLU A 72 4.64 1.14 -11.54
N ILE A 73 4.86 2.45 -11.50
CA ILE A 73 4.16 3.39 -12.39
C ILE A 73 5.05 4.05 -13.45
N GLY A 74 6.35 3.73 -13.47
CA GLY A 74 7.29 4.25 -14.47
C GLY A 74 7.54 5.75 -14.41
N GLN A 75 7.27 6.40 -13.28
CA GLN A 75 7.38 7.86 -13.13
C GLN A 75 8.04 8.26 -11.82
N GLU A 76 8.79 9.36 -11.88
CA GLU A 76 9.40 9.97 -10.70
C GLU A 76 8.35 10.71 -9.86
N VAL A 77 8.55 10.68 -8.56
CA VAL A 77 7.70 11.34 -7.58
C VAL A 77 8.51 12.24 -6.65
N GLU A 78 7.86 13.30 -6.19
CA GLU A 78 8.33 14.14 -5.09
C GLU A 78 7.69 13.69 -3.78
N ILE A 79 8.50 13.52 -2.75
CA ILE A 79 8.03 13.25 -1.40
C ILE A 79 7.42 14.53 -0.82
N VAL A 80 6.15 14.46 -0.42
CA VAL A 80 5.47 15.60 0.21
C VAL A 80 5.60 15.55 1.72
N LYS A 81 5.18 14.44 2.33
CA LYS A 81 5.23 14.25 3.79
C LYS A 81 5.03 12.80 4.18
N HIS A 82 5.57 12.43 5.33
CA HIS A 82 5.18 11.21 6.03
C HIS A 82 3.72 11.30 6.48
N ILE A 83 2.96 10.22 6.31
CA ILE A 83 1.55 10.15 6.74
C ILE A 83 1.40 9.25 7.95
N TYR A 84 1.91 8.02 7.87
CA TYR A 84 1.66 7.02 8.89
C TYR A 84 2.76 5.94 8.88
N THR A 85 3.05 5.41 10.06
CA THR A 85 3.81 4.17 10.24
C THR A 85 2.99 3.25 11.12
N THR A 86 2.91 1.96 10.76
CA THR A 86 2.14 0.95 11.49
C THR A 86 2.49 0.95 12.98
N GLY A 87 1.53 1.24 13.83
CA GLY A 87 1.69 1.28 15.29
C GLY A 87 1.18 0.03 16.02
N PHE A 88 0.74 -1.00 15.27
CA PHE A 88 0.21 -2.25 15.82
C PHE A 88 0.84 -3.46 15.12
N PHE A 89 0.71 -4.63 15.72
CA PHE A 89 1.26 -5.86 15.15
C PHE A 89 0.53 -6.24 13.86
N VAL A 90 1.30 -6.48 12.79
CA VAL A 90 0.82 -7.02 11.51
C VAL A 90 1.69 -8.21 11.14
N GLN A 91 1.07 -9.38 11.02
CA GLN A 91 1.72 -10.55 10.46
C GLN A 91 1.66 -10.52 8.94
N SER A 92 2.74 -10.95 8.28
CA SER A 92 2.74 -11.05 6.81
C SER A 92 1.70 -12.08 6.34
N ALA A 93 0.93 -11.69 5.32
CA ALA A 93 -0.01 -12.59 4.65
C ALA A 93 0.70 -13.68 3.84
N PHE A 94 1.96 -13.45 3.43
CA PHE A 94 2.70 -14.32 2.53
C PHE A 94 3.83 -15.10 3.22
N ARG A 95 4.34 -14.57 4.34
CA ARG A 95 5.46 -15.16 5.09
C ARG A 95 5.13 -15.19 6.57
N PRO A 96 4.67 -16.34 7.10
CA PRO A 96 4.15 -16.45 8.46
C PRO A 96 5.10 -15.99 9.57
N ASN A 97 6.41 -16.01 9.31
CA ASN A 97 7.43 -15.61 10.28
C ASN A 97 7.86 -14.14 10.17
N ASP A 98 7.28 -13.38 9.24
CA ASP A 98 7.59 -11.96 9.07
C ASP A 98 6.57 -11.09 9.83
N GLN A 99 7.05 -10.13 10.59
CA GLN A 99 6.25 -9.02 11.13
C GLN A 99 6.39 -7.82 10.19
N ILE A 100 5.27 -7.30 9.70
CA ILE A 100 5.23 -6.17 8.78
C ILE A 100 5.26 -4.86 9.56
N ILE A 101 6.10 -3.93 9.11
CA ILE A 101 6.05 -2.50 9.44
C ILE A 101 5.84 -1.75 8.14
N SER A 102 4.68 -1.14 7.99
CA SER A 102 4.32 -0.35 6.81
C SER A 102 4.51 1.13 7.08
N VAL A 103 5.19 1.82 6.18
CA VAL A 103 5.45 3.27 6.24
C VAL A 103 4.83 3.91 5.02
N TYR A 104 4.02 4.95 5.21
CA TYR A 104 3.26 5.61 4.15
C TYR A 104 3.67 7.07 4.03
N TYR A 105 3.94 7.48 2.80
CA TYR A 105 4.25 8.86 2.44
C TYR A 105 3.31 9.38 1.37
N GLN A 106 2.89 10.61 1.49
CA GLN A 106 2.24 11.31 0.41
C GLN A 106 3.29 11.76 -0.60
N VAL A 107 2.96 11.58 -1.87
CA VAL A 107 3.82 11.98 -2.99
C VAL A 107 3.03 12.77 -4.02
N HIS A 108 3.75 13.54 -4.85
CA HIS A 108 3.25 14.12 -6.08
C HIS A 108 4.03 13.60 -7.27
N LEU A 109 3.38 13.45 -8.41
CA LEU A 109 4.08 13.20 -9.68
C LEU A 109 4.82 14.47 -10.10
N LEU A 110 6.05 14.34 -10.60
CA LEU A 110 6.80 15.45 -11.19
C LEU A 110 6.28 15.85 -12.57
N GLU A 111 5.58 14.93 -13.24
CA GLU A 111 4.99 15.14 -14.56
C GLU A 111 3.54 14.62 -14.59
N LYS A 112 2.80 14.94 -15.63
CA LYS A 112 1.45 14.39 -15.83
C LYS A 112 1.48 12.87 -15.90
N PRO A 113 0.44 12.18 -15.37
CA PRO A 113 0.35 10.71 -15.42
C PRO A 113 0.49 10.18 -16.85
N ARG A 114 1.38 9.21 -17.05
CA ARG A 114 1.63 8.52 -18.33
C ARG A 114 1.40 7.01 -18.23
N PHE A 115 1.13 6.50 -17.03
CA PHE A 115 0.81 5.09 -16.79
C PHE A 115 -0.69 4.83 -17.01
N ARG A 116 -1.01 3.57 -17.34
CA ARG A 116 -2.41 3.16 -17.53
C ARG A 116 -3.14 3.20 -16.18
N THR A 117 -4.28 3.86 -16.17
CA THR A 117 -5.19 3.86 -15.01
C THR A 117 -6.62 3.59 -15.46
N THR A 118 -7.44 3.15 -14.52
CA THR A 118 -8.85 2.82 -14.70
C THR A 118 -9.66 3.26 -13.47
N HIS A 119 -10.98 3.13 -13.52
CA HIS A 119 -11.85 3.21 -12.34
C HIS A 119 -12.50 1.85 -12.03
N ILE A 120 -12.17 0.83 -12.82
CA ILE A 120 -12.75 -0.53 -12.69
C ILE A 120 -11.80 -1.39 -11.86
N LYS A 121 -12.35 -2.09 -10.85
CA LYS A 121 -11.58 -3.00 -10.00
C LYS A 121 -11.05 -4.19 -10.81
N PHE A 122 -9.77 -4.50 -10.61
CA PHE A 122 -9.11 -5.65 -11.23
C PHE A 122 -9.20 -5.66 -12.77
N ASP A 123 -9.12 -4.48 -13.37
CA ASP A 123 -9.13 -4.29 -14.82
C ASP A 123 -7.72 -4.56 -15.40
N PHE A 124 -7.35 -5.84 -15.38
CA PHE A 124 -6.08 -6.29 -15.94
C PHE A 124 -6.09 -6.25 -17.46
N ASP A 125 -4.96 -5.85 -18.06
CA ASP A 125 -4.80 -5.91 -19.50
C ASP A 125 -4.72 -7.38 -19.96
N THR A 126 -5.70 -7.81 -20.73
CA THR A 126 -5.78 -9.19 -21.25
C THR A 126 -4.78 -9.46 -22.38
N ASN A 127 -4.18 -8.43 -22.97
CA ASN A 127 -3.21 -8.56 -24.06
C ASN A 127 -1.78 -8.71 -23.56
N THR A 128 -1.55 -8.51 -22.28
CA THR A 128 -0.25 -8.66 -21.62
C THR A 128 -0.40 -9.59 -20.41
N PRO A 129 0.67 -10.27 -19.99
CA PRO A 129 0.64 -11.09 -18.77
C PRO A 129 0.66 -10.23 -17.50
N GLN A 130 0.03 -9.06 -17.53
CA GLN A 130 -0.04 -8.17 -16.37
C GLN A 130 -0.96 -8.74 -15.31
N THR A 131 -0.45 -8.76 -14.09
CA THR A 131 -1.17 -9.17 -12.88
C THR A 131 -1.42 -7.99 -11.95
N GLU A 132 -1.18 -6.77 -12.42
CA GLU A 132 -1.37 -5.53 -11.70
C GLU A 132 -2.12 -4.50 -12.54
N SER A 133 -2.99 -3.73 -11.90
CA SER A 133 -3.77 -2.66 -12.50
C SER A 133 -3.91 -1.51 -11.52
N PHE A 134 -3.66 -0.28 -11.97
CA PHE A 134 -3.81 0.91 -11.14
C PHE A 134 -5.16 1.56 -11.38
N ARG A 135 -5.87 1.89 -10.30
CA ARG A 135 -7.14 2.59 -10.40
C ARG A 135 -7.22 3.81 -9.49
N TRP A 136 -7.91 4.81 -10.00
CA TRP A 136 -8.33 5.96 -9.22
C TRP A 136 -9.65 5.66 -8.51
N ALA A 137 -9.75 6.05 -7.27
CA ALA A 137 -10.97 5.93 -6.49
C ALA A 137 -11.17 7.15 -5.60
N LYS A 138 -12.40 7.65 -5.50
CA LYS A 138 -12.70 8.71 -4.53
C LYS A 138 -12.54 8.17 -3.13
N LEU A 139 -11.82 8.91 -2.30
CA LEU A 139 -11.52 8.48 -0.94
C LEU A 139 -12.78 8.17 -0.13
N SER A 140 -13.86 8.96 -0.32
CA SER A 140 -15.16 8.75 0.33
C SER A 140 -15.86 7.45 -0.05
N ASP A 141 -15.57 6.93 -1.25
CA ASP A 141 -16.32 5.81 -1.83
C ASP A 141 -15.68 4.46 -1.52
N ILE A 142 -14.39 4.46 -1.12
CA ILE A 142 -13.66 3.24 -0.80
C ILE A 142 -14.16 2.66 0.53
N GLN A 143 -14.60 1.41 0.50
CA GLN A 143 -14.93 0.70 1.74
C GLN A 143 -13.66 0.06 2.32
N PRO A 144 -13.46 0.09 3.66
CA PRO A 144 -12.27 -0.50 4.29
C PRO A 144 -12.03 -1.96 3.94
N ASN A 145 -13.09 -2.73 3.70
CA ASN A 145 -12.99 -4.14 3.30
C ASN A 145 -12.52 -4.35 1.86
N GLU A 146 -12.45 -3.30 1.05
CA GLU A 146 -11.87 -3.38 -0.30
C GLU A 146 -10.35 -3.51 -0.25
N LEU A 147 -9.70 -2.92 0.74
CA LEU A 147 -8.27 -3.08 0.95
C LEU A 147 -7.97 -4.42 1.60
N SER A 148 -6.90 -5.06 1.16
CA SER A 148 -6.57 -6.43 1.58
C SER A 148 -5.81 -6.50 2.90
N PHE A 149 -5.02 -5.47 3.23
CA PHE A 149 -4.09 -5.52 4.35
C PHE A 149 -4.52 -4.64 5.54
N PRO A 150 -4.30 -5.09 6.78
CA PRO A 150 -4.76 -4.38 7.98
C PRO A 150 -4.24 -2.94 8.10
N ALA A 151 -2.97 -2.71 7.75
CA ALA A 151 -2.36 -1.38 7.81
C ALA A 151 -3.00 -0.40 6.82
N ASP A 152 -3.29 -0.87 5.59
CA ASP A 152 -3.97 -0.07 4.56
C ASP A 152 -5.40 0.30 4.98
N LYS A 153 -6.14 -0.67 5.54
CA LYS A 153 -7.50 -0.44 6.06
C LYS A 153 -7.52 0.62 7.15
N TYR A 154 -6.55 0.54 8.07
CA TYR A 154 -6.42 1.52 9.14
C TYR A 154 -6.11 2.91 8.58
N LEU A 155 -5.12 3.01 7.68
CA LEU A 155 -4.77 4.28 7.07
C LEU A 155 -5.95 4.89 6.28
N LEU A 156 -6.67 4.08 5.50
CA LEU A 156 -7.85 4.55 4.78
C LEU A 156 -8.86 5.22 5.72
N GLN A 157 -9.16 4.59 6.85
CA GLN A 157 -10.08 5.15 7.84
C GLN A 157 -9.57 6.48 8.42
N GLN A 158 -8.25 6.59 8.67
CA GLN A 158 -7.66 7.84 9.14
C GLN A 158 -7.78 8.94 8.08
N LEU A 159 -7.48 8.64 6.82
CA LEU A 159 -7.61 9.60 5.72
C LEU A 159 -9.05 10.08 5.55
N GLN A 160 -10.02 9.16 5.63
CA GLN A 160 -11.45 9.50 5.52
C GLN A 160 -11.93 10.38 6.68
N SER A 161 -11.45 10.13 7.91
CA SER A 161 -11.84 10.91 9.08
C SER A 161 -11.31 12.34 9.10
N HIS A 162 -10.24 12.64 8.35
CA HIS A 162 -9.65 13.98 8.26
C HIS A 162 -10.25 14.84 7.14
N GLN A 163 -11.13 14.28 6.32
CA GLN A 163 -11.86 15.03 5.28
C GLN A 163 -13.23 15.55 5.75
N GLY A 164 -13.63 15.21 6.97
CA GLY A 164 -14.90 15.64 7.59
C GLY A 164 -14.82 16.96 8.34
#